data_026509c01285cd83af6498240aada4e5
#
_entry.id   026509c01285cd83af6498240aada4e5
#
_cell.length_a   1.000
_cell.length_b   1.000
_cell.length_c   1.000
_cell.angle_alpha   90.00
_cell.angle_beta   90.00
_cell.angle_gamma   90.00
#
_symmetry.space_group_name_H-M   'P 1'
#
loop_
_entity.id
_entity.type
_entity.pdbx_description
1 polymer ?
#
loop_
_entity_poly.entity_id
_entity_poly.type
_entity_poly.pdbx_seq_one_letter_code
_entity_poly.pdbx_strand_id
1 'polypeptide(L)'
;MIIQVRNAALIYQSADGEVEALRDISLDMEEGELCSIVGPSGCGKSTLLGAIAGLETLDGGSVLIDGERVQGPSSKIGLMPQRDQLFGWKSIMENVMLGPQVRGEDTPQRRAQVSELLQRYGLADFAEKRPHQLSGGMRQRCALIRTLAAQPRILLLDEPFSALDYQTRLAVSADIHAILHQEGKTALLVTHDIAEAVSMSDRVFVLSHRPAVVKAVHVLTDLQGLTPLQRRDHPSFHTHFNTIWKELDIHV
;
A
#
# COMPACT_ATOMS: atom_id res chain seq x y z
N MET A 1 10.88 8.53 -12.72
CA MET A 1 9.56 7.84 -12.59
C MET A 1 9.78 6.34 -12.47
N ILE A 2 9.40 5.75 -11.33
CA ILE A 2 9.49 4.30 -11.12
C ILE A 2 8.17 3.60 -11.49
N ILE A 3 7.02 4.25 -11.26
CA ILE A 3 5.69 3.80 -11.68
C ILE A 3 5.14 4.83 -12.65
N GLN A 4 4.57 4.36 -13.77
CA GLN A 4 3.83 5.19 -14.71
C GLN A 4 2.57 4.46 -15.14
N VAL A 5 1.42 5.06 -14.90
CA VAL A 5 0.13 4.61 -15.42
C VAL A 5 -0.30 5.60 -16.49
N ARG A 6 -0.65 5.12 -17.68
CA ARG A 6 -1.02 5.94 -18.84
C ARG A 6 -2.37 5.48 -19.39
N ASN A 7 -3.37 6.37 -19.31
CA ASN A 7 -4.71 6.21 -19.84
C ASN A 7 -5.34 4.83 -19.53
N ALA A 8 -5.11 4.34 -18.27
CA ALA A 8 -5.57 3.02 -17.88
C ALA A 8 -7.09 2.95 -17.83
N ALA A 9 -7.65 1.96 -18.53
CA ALA A 9 -9.07 1.63 -18.55
C ALA A 9 -9.27 0.16 -18.24
N LEU A 10 -10.32 -0.16 -17.46
CA LEU A 10 -10.68 -1.53 -17.13
C LEU A 10 -12.18 -1.68 -16.95
N ILE A 11 -12.74 -2.71 -17.60
CA ILE A 11 -14.16 -3.03 -17.60
C ILE A 11 -14.34 -4.47 -17.14
N TYR A 12 -15.10 -4.66 -16.06
CA TYR A 12 -15.48 -5.99 -15.63
C TYR A 12 -16.74 -6.45 -16.35
N GLN A 13 -16.70 -7.67 -16.85
CA GLN A 13 -17.88 -8.37 -17.38
C GLN A 13 -18.59 -9.07 -16.23
N SER A 14 -19.89 -8.83 -16.07
CA SER A 14 -20.73 -9.51 -15.09
C SER A 14 -22.00 -10.04 -15.73
N ALA A 15 -22.72 -10.89 -15.02
CA ALA A 15 -24.01 -11.43 -15.48
C ALA A 15 -25.06 -10.33 -15.72
N ASP A 16 -24.94 -9.21 -15.01
CA ASP A 16 -25.84 -8.05 -15.08
C ASP A 16 -25.37 -6.97 -16.07
N GLY A 17 -24.28 -7.22 -16.82
CA GLY A 17 -23.72 -6.29 -17.80
C GLY A 17 -22.27 -5.90 -17.52
N GLU A 18 -21.80 -4.89 -18.25
CA GLU A 18 -20.46 -4.34 -18.12
C GLU A 18 -20.37 -3.33 -16.99
N VAL A 19 -19.28 -3.38 -16.23
CA VAL A 19 -19.00 -2.43 -15.16
C VAL A 19 -17.64 -1.78 -15.43
N GLU A 20 -17.65 -0.55 -15.91
CA GLU A 20 -16.44 0.24 -16.11
C GLU A 20 -15.88 0.65 -14.75
N ALA A 21 -14.75 0.05 -14.34
CA ALA A 21 -14.11 0.30 -13.07
C ALA A 21 -13.13 1.47 -13.14
N LEU A 22 -12.31 1.52 -14.20
CA LEU A 22 -11.30 2.56 -14.42
C LEU A 22 -11.53 3.20 -15.80
N ARG A 23 -11.41 4.54 -15.86
CA ARG A 23 -11.51 5.30 -17.09
C ARG A 23 -10.39 6.33 -17.16
N ASP A 24 -9.51 6.19 -18.15
CA ASP A 24 -8.45 7.17 -18.45
C ASP A 24 -7.60 7.57 -17.23
N ILE A 25 -7.23 6.60 -16.38
CA ILE A 25 -6.37 6.85 -15.24
C ILE A 25 -4.94 7.07 -15.72
N SER A 26 -4.39 8.24 -15.35
CA SER A 26 -2.97 8.54 -15.55
C SER A 26 -2.37 9.06 -14.25
N LEU A 27 -1.28 8.44 -13.80
CA LEU A 27 -0.49 8.86 -12.63
C LEU A 27 0.95 8.38 -12.76
N ASP A 28 1.82 8.99 -12.01
CA ASP A 28 3.25 8.65 -11.95
C ASP A 28 3.78 8.77 -10.53
N MET A 29 4.86 8.05 -10.24
CA MET A 29 5.57 8.10 -8.96
C MET A 29 7.07 8.07 -9.17
N GLU A 30 7.79 8.84 -8.35
CA GLU A 30 9.24 8.82 -8.29
C GLU A 30 9.76 7.72 -7.36
N GLU A 31 11.02 7.33 -7.55
CA GLU A 31 11.68 6.38 -6.66
C GLU A 31 11.83 6.97 -5.24
N GLY A 32 11.51 6.18 -4.23
CA GLY A 32 11.54 6.58 -2.82
C GLY A 32 10.32 7.39 -2.37
N GLU A 33 9.39 7.71 -3.28
CA GLU A 33 8.18 8.47 -2.96
C GLU A 33 7.12 7.59 -2.28
N LEU A 34 6.45 8.15 -1.29
CA LEU A 34 5.28 7.56 -0.65
C LEU A 34 4.03 8.30 -1.13
N CYS A 35 3.20 7.62 -1.93
CA CYS A 35 1.96 8.17 -2.44
C CYS A 35 0.74 7.46 -1.84
N SER A 36 -0.38 8.18 -1.79
CA SER A 36 -1.67 7.58 -1.47
C SER A 36 -2.70 7.77 -2.57
N ILE A 37 -3.61 6.81 -2.70
CA ILE A 37 -4.83 6.91 -3.48
C ILE A 37 -6.00 6.92 -2.51
N VAL A 38 -6.81 7.98 -2.56
CA VAL A 38 -8.07 8.08 -1.83
C VAL A 38 -9.26 8.15 -2.78
N GLY A 39 -10.41 7.69 -2.34
CA GLY A 39 -11.62 7.72 -3.15
C GLY A 39 -12.77 6.99 -2.46
N PRO A 40 -14.02 7.16 -2.92
CA PRO A 40 -15.17 6.48 -2.35
C PRO A 40 -15.04 4.96 -2.33
N SER A 41 -15.79 4.29 -1.45
CA SER A 41 -15.81 2.83 -1.43
C SER A 41 -16.31 2.28 -2.77
N GLY A 42 -15.62 1.25 -3.28
CA GLY A 42 -15.97 0.61 -4.54
C GLY A 42 -15.69 1.44 -5.82
N CYS A 43 -14.97 2.56 -5.74
CA CYS A 43 -14.68 3.38 -6.92
C CYS A 43 -13.67 2.73 -7.90
N GLY A 44 -12.83 1.79 -7.45
CA GLY A 44 -11.82 1.13 -8.32
C GLY A 44 -10.38 1.20 -7.79
N LYS A 45 -10.16 1.64 -6.54
CA LYS A 45 -8.80 1.76 -5.94
C LYS A 45 -8.02 0.44 -5.96
N SER A 46 -8.63 -0.64 -5.44
CA SER A 46 -7.98 -1.97 -5.42
C SER A 46 -7.83 -2.56 -6.83
N THR A 47 -8.74 -2.22 -7.77
CA THR A 47 -8.61 -2.57 -9.18
C THR A 47 -7.37 -1.90 -9.80
N LEU A 48 -7.18 -0.60 -9.55
CA LEU A 48 -5.99 0.12 -10.02
C LEU A 48 -4.72 -0.45 -9.40
N LEU A 49 -4.75 -0.74 -8.10
CA LEU A 49 -3.63 -1.39 -7.40
C LEU A 49 -3.30 -2.76 -8.00
N GLY A 50 -4.35 -3.56 -8.30
CA GLY A 50 -4.24 -4.86 -8.97
C GLY A 50 -3.63 -4.74 -10.37
N ALA A 51 -4.01 -3.73 -11.14
CA ALA A 51 -3.43 -3.46 -12.46
C ALA A 51 -1.93 -3.08 -12.36
N ILE A 52 -1.55 -2.26 -11.37
CA ILE A 52 -0.15 -1.91 -11.11
C ILE A 52 0.64 -3.15 -10.67
N ALA A 53 0.03 -4.03 -9.87
CA ALA A 53 0.64 -5.30 -9.43
C ALA A 53 0.78 -6.35 -10.55
N GLY A 54 0.12 -6.13 -11.71
CA GLY A 54 0.05 -7.10 -12.80
C GLY A 54 -0.89 -8.28 -12.53
N LEU A 55 -1.84 -8.11 -11.60
CA LEU A 55 -2.88 -9.10 -11.26
C LEU A 55 -4.15 -8.89 -12.08
N GLU A 56 -4.39 -7.67 -12.55
CA GLU A 56 -5.51 -7.30 -13.41
C GLU A 56 -4.98 -6.89 -14.78
N THR A 57 -5.68 -7.29 -15.83
CA THR A 57 -5.35 -6.91 -17.20
C THR A 57 -6.18 -5.69 -17.60
N LEU A 58 -5.54 -4.64 -18.08
CA LEU A 58 -6.20 -3.44 -18.58
C LEU A 58 -6.81 -3.69 -19.95
N ASP A 59 -8.02 -3.15 -20.21
CA ASP A 59 -8.66 -3.11 -21.52
C ASP A 59 -8.07 -1.98 -22.39
N GLY A 60 -7.54 -0.93 -21.76
CA GLY A 60 -6.88 0.18 -22.44
C GLY A 60 -5.74 0.78 -21.63
N GLY A 61 -4.83 1.47 -22.32
CA GLY A 61 -3.68 2.10 -21.67
C GLY A 61 -2.56 1.14 -21.30
N SER A 62 -1.75 1.54 -20.31
CA SER A 62 -0.62 0.72 -19.86
C SER A 62 -0.14 1.12 -18.47
N VAL A 63 0.50 0.17 -17.79
CA VAL A 63 1.33 0.40 -16.60
C VAL A 63 2.78 0.09 -16.96
N LEU A 64 3.69 0.96 -16.57
CA LEU A 64 5.13 0.74 -16.70
C LEU A 64 5.78 0.80 -15.31
N ILE A 65 6.68 -0.15 -15.06
CA ILE A 65 7.55 -0.19 -13.88
C ILE A 65 9.01 -0.13 -14.37
N ASP A 66 9.77 0.87 -13.92
CA ASP A 66 11.13 1.13 -14.43
C ASP A 66 11.18 1.28 -15.97
N GLY A 67 10.13 1.84 -16.59
CA GLY A 67 10.00 1.96 -18.04
C GLY A 67 9.61 0.67 -18.78
N GLU A 68 9.48 -0.46 -18.10
CA GLU A 68 9.04 -1.74 -18.66
C GLU A 68 7.53 -1.93 -18.48
N ARG A 69 6.83 -2.33 -19.55
CA ARG A 69 5.38 -2.58 -19.50
C ARG A 69 5.06 -3.78 -18.60
N VAL A 70 4.14 -3.60 -17.67
CA VAL A 70 3.61 -4.68 -16.82
C VAL A 70 2.74 -5.60 -17.67
N GLN A 71 3.09 -6.89 -17.70
CA GLN A 71 2.35 -7.95 -18.41
C GLN A 71 1.89 -9.07 -17.45
N GLY A 72 2.24 -8.95 -16.17
CA GLY A 72 1.92 -9.91 -15.13
C GLY A 72 2.65 -9.57 -13.83
N PRO A 73 2.50 -10.40 -12.78
CA PRO A 73 3.16 -10.19 -11.50
C PRO A 73 4.68 -10.12 -11.63
N SER A 74 5.30 -9.16 -10.92
CA SER A 74 6.73 -8.90 -10.96
C SER A 74 7.36 -9.03 -9.58
N SER A 75 8.58 -9.57 -9.52
CA SER A 75 9.38 -9.62 -8.28
C SER A 75 9.80 -8.24 -7.78
N LYS A 76 9.74 -7.20 -8.63
CA LYS A 76 10.01 -5.80 -8.26
C LYS A 76 8.92 -5.23 -7.33
N ILE A 77 7.73 -5.86 -7.30
CA ILE A 77 6.54 -5.40 -6.58
C ILE A 77 6.23 -6.34 -5.42
N GLY A 78 5.99 -5.75 -4.25
CA GLY A 78 5.42 -6.42 -3.09
C GLY A 78 4.01 -5.89 -2.84
N LEU A 79 3.02 -6.78 -2.83
CA LEU A 79 1.64 -6.43 -2.54
C LEU A 79 1.28 -6.87 -1.12
N MET A 80 0.80 -5.94 -0.30
CA MET A 80 0.17 -6.20 0.98
C MET A 80 -1.33 -5.98 0.83
N PRO A 81 -2.15 -7.05 0.82
CA PRO A 81 -3.59 -6.93 0.68
C PRO A 81 -4.24 -6.42 1.96
N GLN A 82 -5.50 -5.99 1.87
CA GLN A 82 -6.31 -5.41 2.95
C GLN A 82 -6.32 -6.26 4.23
N ARG A 83 -6.41 -7.58 4.10
CA ARG A 83 -6.27 -8.51 5.23
C ARG A 83 -4.84 -8.98 5.33
N ASP A 84 -4.36 -9.24 6.54
CA ASP A 84 -2.97 -9.71 6.78
C ASP A 84 -2.64 -11.02 6.05
N GLN A 85 -3.63 -11.87 5.78
CA GLN A 85 -3.52 -13.14 5.06
C GLN A 85 -2.34 -14.00 5.55
N LEU A 86 -2.05 -13.94 6.86
CA LEU A 86 -1.07 -14.83 7.46
C LEU A 86 -1.63 -16.25 7.55
N PHE A 87 -0.83 -17.23 7.19
CA PHE A 87 -1.20 -18.63 7.31
C PHE A 87 -1.24 -19.04 8.78
N GLY A 88 -2.45 -19.29 9.32
CA GLY A 88 -2.68 -19.58 10.73
C GLY A 88 -2.01 -20.87 11.25
N TRP A 89 -1.65 -21.80 10.34
CA TRP A 89 -0.95 -23.04 10.65
C TRP A 89 0.58 -22.93 10.62
N LYS A 90 1.11 -21.79 10.15
CA LYS A 90 2.55 -21.48 10.10
C LYS A 90 2.94 -20.58 11.25
N SER A 91 4.21 -20.68 11.69
CA SER A 91 4.81 -19.70 12.61
C SER A 91 4.97 -18.33 11.91
N ILE A 92 5.29 -17.31 12.68
CA ILE A 92 5.58 -15.97 12.13
C ILE A 92 6.83 -16.02 11.24
N MET A 93 7.90 -16.70 11.67
CA MET A 93 9.09 -16.92 10.85
C MET A 93 8.75 -17.60 9.52
N GLU A 94 7.97 -18.67 9.56
CA GLU A 94 7.54 -19.39 8.34
C GLU A 94 6.67 -18.52 7.43
N ASN A 95 5.79 -17.67 8.00
CA ASN A 95 4.99 -16.73 7.22
C ASN A 95 5.86 -15.70 6.52
N VAL A 96 6.84 -15.12 7.22
CA VAL A 96 7.74 -14.11 6.65
C VAL A 96 8.67 -14.70 5.59
N MET A 97 9.10 -15.94 5.78
CA MET A 97 9.96 -16.67 4.83
C MET A 97 9.25 -17.13 3.56
N LEU A 98 7.92 -16.99 3.43
CA LEU A 98 7.18 -17.47 2.25
C LEU A 98 7.69 -16.90 0.92
N GLY A 99 7.90 -15.58 0.85
CA GLY A 99 8.42 -14.94 -0.35
C GLY A 99 9.78 -15.51 -0.77
N PRO A 100 10.78 -15.48 0.11
CA PRO A 100 12.07 -16.15 -0.11
C PRO A 100 11.96 -17.64 -0.49
N GLN A 101 11.10 -18.41 0.20
CA GLN A 101 10.92 -19.84 -0.10
C GLN A 101 10.39 -20.10 -1.51
N VAL A 102 9.35 -19.34 -1.93
CA VAL A 102 8.78 -19.46 -3.29
C VAL A 102 9.80 -19.13 -4.37
N ARG A 103 10.77 -18.25 -4.07
CA ARG A 103 11.86 -17.88 -4.99
C ARG A 103 13.05 -18.83 -4.94
N GLY A 104 13.03 -19.85 -4.08
CA GLY A 104 14.18 -20.76 -3.89
C GLY A 104 15.33 -20.10 -3.13
N GLU A 105 15.08 -19.02 -2.40
CA GLU A 105 16.08 -18.24 -1.65
C GLU A 105 16.09 -18.58 -0.16
N ASP A 106 15.58 -19.75 0.25
CA ASP A 106 15.57 -20.20 1.66
C ASP A 106 16.98 -20.65 2.08
N THR A 107 17.85 -19.70 2.27
CA THR A 107 19.24 -19.90 2.70
C THR A 107 19.45 -19.48 4.16
N PRO A 108 20.47 -19.99 4.87
CA PRO A 108 20.82 -19.52 6.21
C PRO A 108 21.02 -18.00 6.28
N GLN A 109 21.61 -17.40 5.25
CA GLN A 109 21.82 -15.97 5.16
C GLN A 109 20.48 -15.22 5.06
N ARG A 110 19.54 -15.70 4.24
CA ARG A 110 18.21 -15.10 4.10
C ARG A 110 17.42 -15.19 5.40
N ARG A 111 17.50 -16.33 6.09
CA ARG A 111 16.88 -16.52 7.42
C ARG A 111 17.45 -15.55 8.45
N ALA A 112 18.77 -15.32 8.45
CA ALA A 112 19.40 -14.32 9.33
C ALA A 112 18.87 -12.91 9.04
N GLN A 113 18.77 -12.50 7.77
CA GLN A 113 18.21 -11.19 7.37
C GLN A 113 16.75 -11.04 7.82
N VAL A 114 15.94 -12.09 7.67
CA VAL A 114 14.54 -12.09 8.15
C VAL A 114 14.49 -11.98 9.67
N SER A 115 15.37 -12.68 10.40
CA SER A 115 15.46 -12.57 11.85
C SER A 115 15.83 -11.16 12.28
N GLU A 116 16.75 -10.49 11.58
CA GLU A 116 17.10 -9.08 11.83
C GLU A 116 15.90 -8.15 11.59
N LEU A 117 15.11 -8.38 10.52
CA LEU A 117 13.88 -7.62 10.29
C LEU A 117 12.88 -7.83 11.43
N LEU A 118 12.65 -9.07 11.86
CA LEU A 118 11.76 -9.36 13.00
C LEU A 118 12.25 -8.69 14.27
N GLN A 119 13.56 -8.68 14.54
CA GLN A 119 14.16 -8.02 15.70
C GLN A 119 13.98 -6.49 15.61
N ARG A 120 14.34 -5.89 14.46
CA ARG A 120 14.25 -4.44 14.23
C ARG A 120 12.83 -3.90 14.43
N TYR A 121 11.83 -4.71 14.07
CA TYR A 121 10.42 -4.31 14.13
C TYR A 121 9.63 -4.94 15.28
N GLY A 122 10.36 -5.41 16.32
CA GLY A 122 9.78 -5.81 17.61
C GLY A 122 8.97 -7.10 17.59
N LEU A 123 9.28 -8.02 16.67
CA LEU A 123 8.60 -9.32 16.53
C LEU A 123 9.53 -10.53 16.78
N ALA A 124 10.78 -10.33 17.23
CA ALA A 124 11.74 -11.41 17.45
C ALA A 124 11.19 -12.49 18.41
N ASP A 125 10.63 -12.08 19.55
CA ASP A 125 10.09 -13.00 20.58
C ASP A 125 8.84 -13.76 20.10
N PHE A 126 8.29 -13.36 18.95
CA PHE A 126 7.09 -13.95 18.36
C PHE A 126 7.41 -14.79 17.12
N ALA A 127 8.69 -14.93 16.73
CA ALA A 127 9.10 -15.66 15.52
C ALA A 127 8.51 -17.07 15.43
N GLU A 128 8.48 -17.80 16.53
CA GLU A 128 7.95 -19.17 16.64
C GLU A 128 6.46 -19.22 17.01
N LYS A 129 5.82 -18.06 17.25
CA LYS A 129 4.39 -17.99 17.56
C LYS A 129 3.57 -18.08 16.28
N ARG A 130 2.28 -18.40 16.44
CA ARG A 130 1.30 -18.43 15.33
C ARG A 130 0.50 -17.12 15.29
N PRO A 131 -0.08 -16.75 14.13
CA PRO A 131 -0.80 -15.49 13.95
C PRO A 131 -1.90 -15.21 14.97
N HIS A 132 -2.63 -16.23 15.44
CA HIS A 132 -3.67 -16.06 16.46
C HIS A 132 -3.17 -15.67 17.85
N GLN A 133 -1.86 -15.77 18.09
CA GLN A 133 -1.20 -15.36 19.34
C GLN A 133 -0.71 -13.90 19.31
N LEU A 134 -0.89 -13.19 18.18
CA LEU A 134 -0.47 -11.81 17.98
C LEU A 134 -1.67 -10.86 18.05
N SER A 135 -1.43 -9.61 18.49
CA SER A 135 -2.39 -8.53 18.37
C SER A 135 -2.62 -8.15 16.88
N GLY A 136 -3.71 -7.41 16.58
CA GLY A 136 -3.99 -6.93 15.23
C GLY A 136 -2.82 -6.14 14.63
N GLY A 137 -2.28 -5.19 15.37
CA GLY A 137 -1.12 -4.39 14.93
C GLY A 137 0.14 -5.22 14.71
N MET A 138 0.40 -6.23 15.56
CA MET A 138 1.52 -7.15 15.34
C MET A 138 1.34 -7.98 14.07
N ARG A 139 0.13 -8.46 13.78
CA ARG A 139 -0.15 -9.17 12.52
C ARG A 139 0.07 -8.27 11.30
N GLN A 140 -0.36 -7.00 11.35
CA GLN A 140 -0.12 -6.06 10.25
C GLN A 140 1.37 -5.80 10.03
N ARG A 141 2.14 -5.59 11.10
CA ARG A 141 3.62 -5.49 10.99
C ARG A 141 4.23 -6.77 10.42
N CYS A 142 3.77 -7.94 10.85
CA CYS A 142 4.23 -9.22 10.30
C CYS A 142 3.92 -9.34 8.79
N ALA A 143 2.74 -8.94 8.34
CA ALA A 143 2.37 -8.94 6.91
C ALA A 143 3.25 -7.99 6.09
N LEU A 144 3.58 -6.81 6.63
CA LEU A 144 4.53 -5.91 6.00
C LEU A 144 5.94 -6.53 5.92
N ILE A 145 6.44 -7.09 7.03
CA ILE A 145 7.78 -7.73 7.07
C ILE A 145 7.84 -8.90 6.07
N ARG A 146 6.77 -9.70 5.95
CA ARG A 146 6.66 -10.75 4.92
C ARG A 146 6.82 -10.19 3.52
N THR A 147 6.18 -9.05 3.25
CA THR A 147 6.29 -8.37 1.96
C THR A 147 7.71 -7.83 1.74
N LEU A 148 8.32 -7.20 2.76
CA LEU A 148 9.70 -6.69 2.71
C LEU A 148 10.76 -7.80 2.59
N ALA A 149 10.52 -8.97 3.20
CA ALA A 149 11.45 -10.11 3.13
C ALA A 149 11.70 -10.60 1.70
N ALA A 150 10.75 -10.36 0.79
CA ALA A 150 10.92 -10.59 -0.64
C ALA A 150 11.78 -9.52 -1.35
N GLN A 151 12.23 -8.48 -0.65
CA GLN A 151 13.06 -7.36 -1.14
C GLN A 151 12.49 -6.66 -2.40
N PRO A 152 11.21 -6.30 -2.43
CA PRO A 152 10.66 -5.55 -3.55
C PRO A 152 11.25 -4.14 -3.58
N ARG A 153 11.24 -3.50 -4.77
CA ARG A 153 11.55 -2.07 -4.93
C ARG A 153 10.32 -1.21 -4.62
N ILE A 154 9.14 -1.72 -4.95
CA ILE A 154 7.85 -1.03 -4.84
C ILE A 154 6.95 -1.82 -3.90
N LEU A 155 6.30 -1.12 -2.98
CA LEU A 155 5.30 -1.67 -2.08
C LEU A 155 3.91 -1.11 -2.44
N LEU A 156 2.97 -2.01 -2.64
CA LEU A 156 1.57 -1.68 -2.86
C LEU A 156 0.80 -2.11 -1.60
N LEU A 157 0.15 -1.17 -0.93
CA LEU A 157 -0.53 -1.38 0.35
C LEU A 157 -2.03 -1.12 0.17
N ASP A 158 -2.86 -2.16 0.23
CA ASP A 158 -4.30 -2.04 0.08
C ASP A 158 -4.98 -1.98 1.44
N GLU A 159 -5.43 -0.80 1.84
CA GLU A 159 -6.10 -0.51 3.11
C GLU A 159 -5.46 -1.18 4.35
N PRO A 160 -4.14 -1.04 4.55
CA PRO A 160 -3.39 -1.86 5.52
C PRO A 160 -3.81 -1.64 6.97
N PHE A 161 -4.57 -0.61 7.28
CA PHE A 161 -4.96 -0.25 8.66
C PHE A 161 -6.45 -0.38 8.94
N SER A 162 -7.26 -0.77 7.95
CA SER A 162 -8.74 -0.75 8.04
C SER A 162 -9.32 -1.65 9.14
N ALA A 163 -8.62 -2.71 9.53
CA ALA A 163 -9.05 -3.65 10.57
C ALA A 163 -8.60 -3.27 12.00
N LEU A 164 -7.93 -2.12 12.18
CA LEU A 164 -7.38 -1.69 13.47
C LEU A 164 -8.26 -0.64 14.13
N ASP A 165 -8.35 -0.69 15.47
CA ASP A 165 -8.92 0.42 16.24
C ASP A 165 -8.06 1.70 16.09
N TYR A 166 -8.64 2.84 16.45
CA TYR A 166 -8.02 4.15 16.19
C TYR A 166 -6.62 4.32 16.80
N GLN A 167 -6.42 3.91 18.07
CA GLN A 167 -5.12 4.09 18.75
C GLN A 167 -4.06 3.17 18.17
N THR A 168 -4.40 1.90 17.96
CA THR A 168 -3.52 0.92 17.32
C THR A 168 -3.16 1.36 15.89
N ARG A 169 -4.12 1.92 15.15
CA ARG A 169 -3.92 2.45 13.80
C ARG A 169 -2.88 3.56 13.77
N LEU A 170 -2.97 4.54 14.67
CA LEU A 170 -1.98 5.62 14.76
C LEU A 170 -0.57 5.10 15.03
N ALA A 171 -0.43 4.18 15.98
CA ALA A 171 0.86 3.61 16.31
C ALA A 171 1.44 2.79 15.15
N VAL A 172 0.64 1.89 14.55
CA VAL A 172 1.08 1.03 13.45
C VAL A 172 1.37 1.82 12.17
N SER A 173 0.60 2.88 11.86
CA SER A 173 0.89 3.74 10.72
C SER A 173 2.22 4.48 10.87
N ALA A 174 2.52 4.97 12.09
CA ALA A 174 3.81 5.59 12.38
C ALA A 174 4.98 4.59 12.25
N ASP A 175 4.81 3.37 12.78
CA ASP A 175 5.80 2.30 12.64
C ASP A 175 6.04 1.95 11.17
N ILE A 176 4.97 1.74 10.39
CA ILE A 176 5.06 1.39 8.95
C ILE A 176 5.72 2.52 8.15
N HIS A 177 5.36 3.78 8.41
CA HIS A 177 6.00 4.92 7.77
C HIS A 177 7.50 4.95 8.05
N ALA A 178 7.91 4.76 9.32
CA ALA A 178 9.33 4.70 9.69
C ALA A 178 10.05 3.55 8.98
N ILE A 179 9.42 2.36 8.87
CA ILE A 179 9.96 1.20 8.16
C ILE A 179 10.19 1.54 6.68
N LEU A 180 9.19 2.11 5.99
CA LEU A 180 9.27 2.44 4.57
C LEU A 180 10.39 3.44 4.30
N HIS A 181 10.53 4.46 5.14
CA HIS A 181 11.62 5.44 5.05
C HIS A 181 13.00 4.83 5.30
N GLN A 182 13.15 4.01 6.36
CA GLN A 182 14.43 3.36 6.70
C GLN A 182 14.90 2.39 5.61
N GLU A 183 13.98 1.69 4.97
CA GLU A 183 14.27 0.75 3.89
C GLU A 183 14.35 1.45 2.51
N GLY A 184 14.15 2.77 2.44
CA GLY A 184 14.20 3.56 1.19
C GLY A 184 13.22 3.05 0.12
N LYS A 185 12.02 2.61 0.53
CA LYS A 185 11.06 2.00 -0.39
C LYS A 185 10.14 3.03 -1.03
N THR A 186 9.83 2.80 -2.31
CA THR A 186 8.69 3.45 -2.96
C THR A 186 7.43 2.74 -2.53
N ALA A 187 6.40 3.47 -2.10
CA ALA A 187 5.15 2.85 -1.67
C ALA A 187 3.91 3.58 -2.15
N LEU A 188 2.91 2.81 -2.59
CA LEU A 188 1.59 3.29 -2.95
C LEU A 188 0.57 2.72 -1.96
N LEU A 189 -0.04 3.60 -1.18
CA LEU A 189 -1.05 3.29 -0.19
C LEU A 189 -2.44 3.54 -0.78
N VAL A 190 -3.30 2.55 -0.77
CA VAL A 190 -4.74 2.72 -1.00
C VAL A 190 -5.45 2.80 0.33
N THR A 191 -6.23 3.85 0.55
CA THR A 191 -7.03 4.01 1.76
C THR A 191 -8.31 4.81 1.48
N HIS A 192 -9.32 4.63 2.32
CA HIS A 192 -10.51 5.49 2.35
C HIS A 192 -10.42 6.56 3.47
N ASP A 193 -9.37 6.53 4.29
CA ASP A 193 -9.12 7.47 5.38
C ASP A 193 -8.20 8.60 4.90
N ILE A 194 -8.76 9.80 4.75
CA ILE A 194 -8.01 11.00 4.33
C ILE A 194 -6.91 11.35 5.33
N ALA A 195 -7.17 11.14 6.63
CA ALA A 195 -6.20 11.46 7.66
C ALA A 195 -4.97 10.53 7.58
N GLU A 196 -5.16 9.26 7.21
CA GLU A 196 -4.05 8.34 6.89
C GLU A 196 -3.28 8.87 5.68
N ALA A 197 -3.96 9.14 4.57
CA ALA A 197 -3.33 9.60 3.34
C ALA A 197 -2.47 10.86 3.57
N VAL A 198 -3.02 11.89 4.23
CA VAL A 198 -2.31 13.15 4.50
C VAL A 198 -1.15 12.95 5.48
N SER A 199 -1.32 12.08 6.51
CA SER A 199 -0.25 11.86 7.49
C SER A 199 0.89 10.99 6.98
N MET A 200 0.63 10.11 5.99
CA MET A 200 1.60 9.10 5.54
C MET A 200 2.35 9.49 4.27
N SER A 201 1.78 10.33 3.39
CA SER A 201 2.22 10.41 1.99
C SER A 201 2.89 11.74 1.64
N ASP A 202 3.67 11.73 0.57
CA ASP A 202 4.24 12.93 -0.07
C ASP A 202 3.26 13.51 -1.09
N ARG A 203 2.46 12.64 -1.75
CA ARG A 203 1.37 13.01 -2.65
C ARG A 203 0.13 12.17 -2.43
N VAL A 204 -1.02 12.78 -2.65
CA VAL A 204 -2.33 12.11 -2.57
C VAL A 204 -3.05 12.27 -3.91
N PHE A 205 -3.42 11.14 -4.52
CA PHE A 205 -4.28 11.08 -5.70
C PHE A 205 -5.73 10.89 -5.25
N VAL A 206 -6.62 11.76 -5.68
CA VAL A 206 -8.05 11.70 -5.37
C VAL A 206 -8.79 11.10 -6.56
N LEU A 207 -9.48 9.98 -6.35
CA LEU A 207 -10.30 9.34 -7.37
C LEU A 207 -11.77 9.73 -7.24
N SER A 208 -12.47 9.81 -8.39
CA SER A 208 -13.92 9.99 -8.47
C SER A 208 -14.70 8.74 -8.05
N HIS A 209 -16.03 8.84 -7.99
CA HIS A 209 -16.91 7.69 -8.08
C HIS A 209 -16.68 6.91 -9.38
N ARG A 210 -17.18 5.65 -9.41
CA ARG A 210 -17.09 4.77 -10.58
C ARG A 210 -17.85 5.36 -11.79
N PRO A 211 -17.25 5.32 -13.00
CA PRO A 211 -15.90 4.88 -13.30
C PRO A 211 -14.85 5.83 -12.72
N ALA A 212 -13.80 5.25 -12.10
CA ALA A 212 -12.77 6.05 -11.48
C ALA A 212 -11.96 6.84 -12.52
N VAL A 213 -11.79 8.14 -12.24
CA VAL A 213 -10.83 9.03 -12.89
C VAL A 213 -10.01 9.73 -11.80
N VAL A 214 -8.81 10.21 -12.10
CA VAL A 214 -8.06 11.08 -11.17
C VAL A 214 -8.67 12.47 -11.20
N LYS A 215 -9.34 12.87 -10.11
CA LYS A 215 -9.96 14.20 -9.95
C LYS A 215 -8.93 15.27 -9.61
N ALA A 216 -8.01 14.94 -8.70
CA ALA A 216 -7.01 15.88 -8.20
C ALA A 216 -5.76 15.15 -7.72
N VAL A 217 -4.66 15.90 -7.64
CA VAL A 217 -3.39 15.46 -7.08
C VAL A 217 -2.91 16.52 -6.10
N HIS A 218 -2.68 16.14 -4.85
CA HIS A 218 -2.16 17.02 -3.80
C HIS A 218 -0.72 16.67 -3.48
N VAL A 219 0.18 17.63 -3.61
CA VAL A 219 1.59 17.52 -3.18
C VAL A 219 1.70 18.13 -1.78
N LEU A 220 2.18 17.36 -0.82
CA LEU A 220 2.22 17.73 0.60
C LEU A 220 3.62 18.24 1.02
N THR A 221 4.15 19.19 0.25
CA THR A 221 5.54 19.71 0.43
C THR A 221 5.79 20.31 1.80
N ASP A 222 4.79 20.97 2.38
CA ASP A 222 4.83 21.60 3.70
C ASP A 222 4.80 20.60 4.87
N LEU A 223 4.51 19.33 4.60
CA LEU A 223 4.54 18.24 5.56
C LEU A 223 5.75 17.30 5.38
N GLN A 224 6.62 17.56 4.41
CA GLN A 224 7.79 16.71 4.17
C GLN A 224 8.75 16.66 5.37
N GLY A 225 9.36 15.51 5.61
CA GLY A 225 10.31 15.29 6.71
C GLY A 225 9.67 15.16 8.11
N LEU A 226 8.35 15.36 8.23
CA LEU A 226 7.63 15.17 9.48
C LEU A 226 7.12 13.73 9.61
N THR A 227 7.13 13.21 10.84
CA THR A 227 6.50 11.92 11.15
C THR A 227 4.97 12.01 11.02
N PRO A 228 4.24 10.88 10.86
CA PRO A 228 2.78 10.90 10.76
C PRO A 228 2.08 11.61 11.91
N LEU A 229 2.59 11.50 13.13
CA LEU A 229 2.06 12.20 14.29
C LEU A 229 2.32 13.72 14.22
N GLN A 230 3.55 14.13 13.88
CA GLN A 230 3.87 15.54 13.71
C GLN A 230 3.08 16.19 12.57
N ARG A 231 2.83 15.45 11.47
CA ARG A 231 1.97 15.94 10.37
C ARG A 231 0.56 16.23 10.85
N ARG A 232 -0.02 15.37 11.69
CA ARG A 232 -1.37 15.55 12.25
C ARG A 232 -1.51 16.81 13.14
N ASP A 233 -0.43 17.17 13.83
CA ASP A 233 -0.36 18.36 14.68
C ASP A 233 -0.02 19.65 13.88
N HIS A 234 0.39 19.51 12.61
CA HIS A 234 0.79 20.64 11.78
C HIS A 234 -0.44 21.43 11.26
N PRO A 235 -0.43 22.76 11.24
CA PRO A 235 -1.57 23.58 10.78
C PRO A 235 -2.05 23.22 9.37
N SER A 236 -1.12 22.94 8.44
CA SER A 236 -1.45 22.57 7.06
C SER A 236 -2.18 21.24 6.93
N PHE A 237 -2.09 20.35 7.94
CA PHE A 237 -2.80 19.08 7.91
C PHE A 237 -4.31 19.25 7.70
N HIS A 238 -4.93 20.13 8.49
CA HIS A 238 -6.37 20.41 8.38
C HIS A 238 -6.73 21.07 7.04
N THR A 239 -5.83 21.88 6.48
CA THR A 239 -6.04 22.49 5.16
C THR A 239 -6.09 21.43 4.07
N HIS A 240 -5.09 20.53 4.02
CA HIS A 240 -5.07 19.44 3.06
C HIS A 240 -6.24 18.47 3.25
N PHE A 241 -6.51 18.08 4.50
CA PHE A 241 -7.65 17.22 4.84
C PHE A 241 -8.97 17.79 4.32
N ASN A 242 -9.28 19.06 4.64
CA ASN A 242 -10.52 19.70 4.24
C ASN A 242 -10.64 19.88 2.72
N THR A 243 -9.51 20.12 2.02
CA THR A 243 -9.51 20.24 0.56
C THR A 243 -9.84 18.90 -0.07
N ILE A 244 -9.15 17.82 0.33
CA ILE A 244 -9.41 16.47 -0.17
C ILE A 244 -10.81 15.99 0.16
N TRP A 245 -11.30 16.30 1.39
CA TRP A 245 -12.67 15.97 1.80
C TRP A 245 -13.73 16.57 0.87
N LYS A 246 -13.59 17.86 0.50
CA LYS A 246 -14.50 18.53 -0.42
C LYS A 246 -14.48 17.91 -1.82
N GLU A 247 -13.31 17.48 -2.29
CA GLU A 247 -13.15 16.86 -3.61
C GLU A 247 -13.74 15.46 -3.70
N LEU A 248 -13.81 14.73 -2.58
CA LEU A 248 -14.44 13.42 -2.54
C LEU A 248 -15.97 13.48 -2.66
N ASP A 249 -16.59 14.70 -2.69
CA ASP A 249 -18.04 14.89 -2.78
C ASP A 249 -18.81 14.04 -1.74
N ILE A 250 -18.28 13.93 -0.53
CA ILE A 250 -18.96 13.23 0.55
C ILE A 250 -20.11 14.13 1.01
N HIS A 251 -21.28 13.94 0.40
CA HIS A 251 -22.52 14.52 0.90
C HIS A 251 -22.91 13.79 2.19
N VAL A 252 -22.88 14.50 3.31
CA VAL A 252 -23.42 14.06 4.60
C VAL A 252 -24.92 14.29 4.61
#